data_90d13df4eed22ae3e8a846a52eb11642
#
_entry.id   90d13df4eed22ae3e8a846a52eb11642
#
_cell.length_a   1.000
_cell.length_b   1.000
_cell.length_c   1.000
_cell.angle_alpha   90.00
_cell.angle_beta   90.00
_cell.angle_gamma   90.00
#
_symmetry.space_group_name_H-M   'P 1'
#
loop_
_entity.id
_entity.type
_entity.pdbx_description
1 polymer ?
#
loop_
_entity_poly.entity_id
_entity_poly.type
_entity_poly.pdbx_seq_one_letter_code
_entity_poly.pdbx_strand_id
1 'polypeptide(L)'
;MRLLDEPVNLLLSIPALLWAISFHEFCHGFAAKMVGDPTAERQGRLSLNPLAHFDLVGTLMLLFVGFGWAKPVPINTRYFRHPRRDIVIVSLAGVAGNLLTATLTVFFLRFFGRAWVSLTGEPGFAVLWHMIRINLGLAAFNLIPIPPLDGSRVIEAFLPYKYLYHYRWLEQYGMFILLVLVASGIINLFFDPIFNALWRLTMWQLLSIGS
;
A
#
# COMPACT_ATOMS: atom_id res chain seq x y z
N MET A 1 -13.02 -14.31 -0.96
CA MET A 1 -13.50 -14.10 -2.34
C MET A 1 -12.31 -14.36 -3.24
N ARG A 2 -12.30 -15.45 -3.98
CA ARG A 2 -11.17 -15.79 -4.85
C ARG A 2 -11.27 -14.89 -6.09
N LEU A 3 -10.22 -14.14 -6.37
CA LEU A 3 -10.13 -13.22 -7.53
C LEU A 3 -10.40 -13.92 -8.87
N LEU A 4 -10.18 -15.24 -8.92
CA LEU A 4 -10.37 -16.06 -10.12
C LEU A 4 -11.83 -16.48 -10.38
N ASP A 5 -12.73 -16.33 -9.41
CA ASP A 5 -14.13 -16.73 -9.54
C ASP A 5 -14.94 -15.75 -10.43
N GLU A 6 -14.43 -14.53 -10.62
CA GLU A 6 -15.05 -13.49 -11.45
C GLU A 6 -14.00 -12.78 -12.33
N PRO A 7 -13.66 -13.34 -13.50
CA PRO A 7 -12.56 -12.85 -14.35
C PRO A 7 -12.74 -11.39 -14.79
N VAL A 8 -13.97 -10.91 -14.94
CA VAL A 8 -14.25 -9.52 -15.30
C VAL A 8 -13.85 -8.57 -14.16
N ASN A 9 -14.20 -8.91 -12.92
CA ASN A 9 -13.81 -8.10 -11.75
C ASN A 9 -12.29 -8.09 -11.55
N LEU A 10 -11.61 -9.21 -11.84
CA LEU A 10 -10.16 -9.25 -11.83
C LEU A 10 -9.58 -8.26 -12.85
N LEU A 11 -10.03 -8.29 -14.09
CA LEU A 11 -9.55 -7.36 -15.14
C LEU A 11 -9.80 -5.90 -14.76
N LEU A 12 -10.97 -5.58 -14.20
CA LEU A 12 -11.32 -4.23 -13.78
C LEU A 12 -10.50 -3.77 -12.56
N SER A 13 -9.96 -4.69 -11.76
CA SER A 13 -9.10 -4.38 -10.63
C SER A 13 -7.64 -4.10 -10.99
N ILE A 14 -7.16 -4.57 -12.16
CA ILE A 14 -5.77 -4.43 -12.59
C ILE A 14 -5.30 -2.96 -12.63
N PRO A 15 -6.01 -2.01 -13.27
CA PRO A 15 -5.58 -0.63 -13.29
C PRO A 15 -5.43 -0.02 -11.89
N ALA A 16 -6.36 -0.35 -11.00
CA ALA A 16 -6.34 0.10 -9.61
C ALA A 16 -5.16 -0.48 -8.83
N LEU A 17 -4.85 -1.76 -9.03
CA LEU A 17 -3.72 -2.43 -8.39
C LEU A 17 -2.38 -1.86 -8.87
N LEU A 18 -2.21 -1.72 -10.17
CA LEU A 18 -1.00 -1.16 -10.77
C LEU A 18 -0.75 0.28 -10.29
N TRP A 19 -1.80 1.10 -10.24
CA TRP A 19 -1.72 2.45 -9.69
C TRP A 19 -1.36 2.43 -8.21
N ALA A 20 -2.08 1.66 -7.40
CA ALA A 20 -1.91 1.63 -5.95
C ALA A 20 -0.49 1.27 -5.55
N ILE A 21 0.10 0.25 -6.18
CA ILE A 21 1.47 -0.18 -5.93
C ILE A 21 2.47 0.88 -6.42
N SER A 22 2.32 1.36 -7.66
CA SER A 22 3.29 2.29 -8.26
C SER A 22 3.31 3.62 -7.52
N PHE A 23 2.15 4.12 -7.12
CA PHE A 23 2.06 5.37 -6.37
C PHE A 23 2.56 5.22 -4.93
N HIS A 24 2.32 4.10 -4.30
CA HIS A 24 2.86 3.74 -2.99
C HIS A 24 4.40 3.78 -2.99
N GLU A 25 5.03 3.04 -3.91
CA GLU A 25 6.48 2.98 -4.05
C GLU A 25 7.08 4.34 -4.46
N PHE A 26 6.39 5.07 -5.35
CA PHE A 26 6.79 6.43 -5.70
C PHE A 26 6.82 7.35 -4.47
N CYS A 27 5.80 7.29 -3.61
CA CYS A 27 5.72 8.09 -2.39
C CYS A 27 6.89 7.79 -1.43
N HIS A 28 7.27 6.52 -1.26
CA HIS A 28 8.45 6.15 -0.48
C HIS A 28 9.73 6.77 -1.06
N GLY A 29 9.97 6.60 -2.36
CA GLY A 29 11.14 7.14 -3.03
C GLY A 29 11.19 8.67 -3.00
N PHE A 30 10.04 9.33 -3.17
CA PHE A 30 9.92 10.77 -3.11
C PHE A 30 10.20 11.31 -1.69
N ALA A 31 9.61 10.70 -0.67
CA ALA A 31 9.86 11.06 0.72
C ALA A 31 11.32 10.82 1.11
N ALA A 32 11.94 9.71 0.68
CA ALA A 32 13.35 9.43 0.87
C ALA A 32 14.22 10.53 0.27
N LYS A 33 13.94 10.96 -0.96
CA LYS A 33 14.63 12.09 -1.62
C LYS A 33 14.49 13.38 -0.80
N MET A 34 13.30 13.69 -0.28
CA MET A 34 13.06 14.90 0.52
C MET A 34 13.86 14.91 1.83
N VAL A 35 14.09 13.75 2.45
CA VAL A 35 14.89 13.65 3.68
C VAL A 35 16.38 13.47 3.43
N GLY A 36 16.81 13.46 2.16
CA GLY A 36 18.21 13.52 1.75
C GLY A 36 18.76 12.26 1.06
N ASP A 37 17.95 11.24 0.84
CA ASP A 37 18.37 10.01 0.15
C ASP A 37 18.07 10.08 -1.36
N PRO A 38 19.08 10.23 -2.23
CA PRO A 38 18.90 10.28 -3.67
C PRO A 38 18.90 8.90 -4.34
N THR A 39 18.92 7.80 -3.57
CA THR A 39 19.18 6.46 -4.09
C THR A 39 18.14 6.03 -5.13
N ALA A 40 16.86 6.19 -4.82
CA ALA A 40 15.76 5.85 -5.74
C ALA A 40 15.81 6.65 -7.03
N GLU A 41 16.08 7.95 -6.95
CA GLU A 41 16.20 8.84 -8.10
C GLU A 41 17.39 8.46 -9.00
N ARG A 42 18.57 8.25 -8.40
CA ARG A 42 19.80 7.88 -9.14
C ARG A 42 19.69 6.54 -9.87
N GLN A 43 18.85 5.64 -9.34
CA GLN A 43 18.60 4.33 -9.96
C GLN A 43 17.41 4.35 -10.93
N GLY A 44 16.81 5.51 -11.23
CA GLY A 44 15.64 5.63 -12.10
C GLY A 44 14.38 4.95 -11.54
N ARG A 45 14.36 4.71 -10.19
CA ARG A 45 13.26 4.01 -9.50
C ARG A 45 12.21 4.96 -8.94
N LEU A 46 12.43 6.27 -9.00
CA LEU A 46 11.45 7.30 -8.66
C LEU A 46 10.51 7.52 -9.86
N SER A 47 9.60 6.57 -10.07
CA SER A 47 8.76 6.50 -11.26
C SER A 47 7.36 6.03 -10.91
N LEU A 48 6.35 6.52 -11.65
CA LEU A 48 4.97 6.02 -11.61
C LEU A 48 4.73 4.87 -12.61
N ASN A 49 5.75 4.49 -13.39
CA ASN A 49 5.64 3.38 -14.33
C ASN A 49 5.53 2.05 -13.57
N PRO A 50 4.42 1.29 -13.69
CA PRO A 50 4.23 0.03 -12.99
C PRO A 50 5.34 -1.00 -13.27
N LEU A 51 5.91 -0.99 -14.48
CA LEU A 51 6.98 -1.91 -14.86
C LEU A 51 8.27 -1.70 -14.03
N ALA A 52 8.49 -0.50 -13.50
CA ALA A 52 9.61 -0.24 -12.60
C ALA A 52 9.48 -0.98 -11.25
N HIS A 53 8.26 -1.30 -10.84
CA HIS A 53 7.92 -1.93 -9.57
C HIS A 53 7.51 -3.40 -9.72
N PHE A 54 7.61 -3.94 -10.92
CA PHE A 54 7.26 -5.32 -11.22
C PHE A 54 8.27 -6.30 -10.63
N ASP A 55 7.78 -7.30 -9.89
CA ASP A 55 8.50 -8.47 -9.43
C ASP A 55 7.85 -9.73 -10.00
N LEU A 56 8.60 -10.52 -10.75
CA LEU A 56 8.06 -11.70 -11.42
C LEU A 56 7.52 -12.73 -10.42
N VAL A 57 8.27 -13.02 -9.35
CA VAL A 57 7.87 -14.02 -8.37
C VAL A 57 6.68 -13.52 -7.56
N GLY A 58 6.73 -12.26 -7.10
CA GLY A 58 5.60 -11.64 -6.38
C GLY A 58 4.32 -11.61 -7.20
N THR A 59 4.43 -11.35 -8.50
CA THR A 59 3.27 -11.35 -9.42
C THR A 59 2.71 -12.75 -9.65
N LEU A 60 3.55 -13.76 -9.84
CA LEU A 60 3.11 -15.15 -9.95
C LEU A 60 2.43 -15.61 -8.66
N MET A 61 2.99 -15.28 -7.51
CA MET A 61 2.37 -15.56 -6.21
C MET A 61 1.00 -14.89 -6.07
N LEU A 62 0.87 -13.65 -6.51
CA LEU A 62 -0.43 -12.95 -6.50
C LEU A 62 -1.47 -13.69 -7.36
N LEU A 63 -1.10 -14.16 -8.54
CA LEU A 63 -2.00 -14.86 -9.47
C LEU A 63 -2.43 -16.24 -8.95
N PHE A 64 -1.49 -17.03 -8.41
CA PHE A 64 -1.75 -18.42 -8.03
C PHE A 64 -2.17 -18.61 -6.57
N VAL A 65 -1.66 -17.76 -5.68
CA VAL A 65 -1.88 -17.86 -4.23
C VAL A 65 -2.84 -16.80 -3.70
N GLY A 66 -3.05 -15.71 -4.49
CA GLY A 66 -3.85 -14.55 -4.08
C GLY A 66 -3.12 -13.59 -3.15
N PHE A 67 -1.81 -13.80 -2.95
CA PHE A 67 -0.90 -12.91 -2.22
C PHE A 67 0.38 -12.73 -3.02
N GLY A 68 0.89 -11.49 -3.09
CA GLY A 68 2.11 -11.17 -3.82
C GLY A 68 2.75 -9.87 -3.31
N TRP A 69 3.87 -9.53 -3.90
CA TRP A 69 4.62 -8.33 -3.57
C TRP A 69 5.18 -7.65 -4.81
N ALA A 70 5.48 -6.38 -4.68
CA ALA A 70 6.18 -5.59 -5.69
C ALA A 70 7.68 -5.55 -5.41
N LYS A 71 8.46 -5.17 -6.40
CA LYS A 71 9.87 -4.84 -6.24
C LYS A 71 9.98 -3.50 -5.52
N PRO A 72 10.48 -3.44 -4.27
CA PRO A 72 10.48 -2.22 -3.49
C PRO A 72 11.44 -1.17 -4.05
N VAL A 73 11.15 0.10 -3.80
CA VAL A 73 12.06 1.20 -4.12
C VAL A 73 13.27 1.14 -3.17
N PRO A 74 14.51 1.26 -3.70
CA PRO A 74 15.69 1.22 -2.87
C PRO A 74 15.81 2.48 -1.99
N ILE A 75 15.95 2.27 -0.69
CA ILE A 75 16.11 3.32 0.32
C ILE A 75 17.42 3.06 1.08
N ASN A 76 18.25 4.11 1.22
CA ASN A 76 19.50 4.05 1.96
C ASN A 76 19.46 5.01 3.16
N THR A 77 19.18 4.46 4.32
CA THR A 77 19.04 5.21 5.58
C THR A 77 20.31 5.94 6.01
N ARG A 78 21.48 5.66 5.40
CA ARG A 78 22.74 6.39 5.68
C ARG A 78 22.70 7.85 5.23
N TYR A 79 21.81 8.18 4.30
CA TYR A 79 21.60 9.57 3.84
C TYR A 79 20.61 10.35 4.71
N PHE A 80 19.92 9.71 5.64
CA PHE A 80 18.92 10.36 6.46
C PHE A 80 19.57 11.35 7.45
N ARG A 81 19.02 12.57 7.49
CA ARG A 81 19.54 13.64 8.38
C ARG A 81 19.18 13.39 9.84
N HIS A 82 17.98 12.86 10.06
CA HIS A 82 17.45 12.49 11.37
C HIS A 82 16.90 11.05 11.31
N PRO A 83 17.76 10.02 11.46
CA PRO A 83 17.42 8.64 11.08
C PRO A 83 16.07 8.14 11.63
N ARG A 84 15.77 8.36 12.91
CA ARG A 84 14.51 7.90 13.51
C ARG A 84 13.27 8.59 12.91
N ARG A 85 13.32 9.92 12.78
CA ARG A 85 12.23 10.70 12.22
C ARG A 85 12.05 10.37 10.73
N ASP A 86 13.15 10.33 10.01
CA ASP A 86 13.14 10.22 8.56
C ASP A 86 12.68 8.82 8.13
N ILE A 87 13.02 7.75 8.90
CA ILE A 87 12.50 6.41 8.63
C ILE A 87 10.97 6.36 8.80
N VAL A 88 10.42 7.04 9.81
CA VAL A 88 8.96 7.14 10.02
C VAL A 88 8.30 7.88 8.85
N ILE A 89 8.84 9.02 8.45
CA ILE A 89 8.31 9.81 7.33
C ILE A 89 8.29 8.98 6.05
N VAL A 90 9.41 8.32 5.74
CA VAL A 90 9.53 7.52 4.53
C VAL A 90 8.59 6.31 4.57
N SER A 91 8.54 5.58 5.70
CA SER A 91 7.68 4.40 5.83
C SER A 91 6.18 4.73 5.74
N LEU A 92 5.76 5.86 6.31
CA LEU A 92 4.35 6.25 6.23
C LEU A 92 3.97 6.93 4.91
N ALA A 93 4.95 7.33 4.08
CA ALA A 93 4.68 8.03 2.83
C ALA A 93 3.88 7.19 1.82
N GLY A 94 4.17 5.89 1.70
CA GLY A 94 3.41 4.98 0.84
C GLY A 94 1.96 4.83 1.30
N VAL A 95 1.78 4.62 2.61
CA VAL A 95 0.45 4.55 3.24
C VAL A 95 -0.33 5.85 2.99
N ALA A 96 0.31 7.00 3.20
CA ALA A 96 -0.31 8.32 2.97
C ALA A 96 -0.71 8.51 1.50
N GLY A 97 0.12 8.05 0.54
CA GLY A 97 -0.19 8.07 -0.89
C GLY A 97 -1.44 7.25 -1.23
N ASN A 98 -1.54 6.05 -0.68
CA ASN A 98 -2.72 5.21 -0.89
C ASN A 98 -3.98 5.83 -0.26
N LEU A 99 -3.90 6.37 0.95
CA LEU A 99 -5.01 7.07 1.59
C LEU A 99 -5.45 8.30 0.79
N LEU A 100 -4.49 9.07 0.27
CA LEU A 100 -4.77 10.21 -0.60
C LEU A 100 -5.52 9.78 -1.86
N THR A 101 -5.05 8.73 -2.55
CA THR A 101 -5.72 8.18 -3.74
C THR A 101 -7.14 7.75 -3.42
N ALA A 102 -7.36 6.97 -2.37
CA ALA A 102 -8.69 6.52 -1.97
C ALA A 102 -9.62 7.70 -1.68
N THR A 103 -9.14 8.67 -0.91
CA THR A 103 -9.92 9.88 -0.55
C THR A 103 -10.29 10.70 -1.78
N LEU A 104 -9.33 10.97 -2.68
CA LEU A 104 -9.58 11.71 -3.92
C LEU A 104 -10.57 10.98 -4.84
N THR A 105 -10.50 9.64 -4.90
CA THR A 105 -11.44 8.82 -5.67
C THR A 105 -12.86 8.91 -5.08
N VAL A 106 -12.98 8.90 -3.75
CA VAL A 106 -14.27 9.11 -3.06
C VAL A 106 -14.85 10.47 -3.38
N PHE A 107 -14.04 11.55 -3.30
CA PHE A 107 -14.49 12.90 -3.69
C PHE A 107 -14.90 12.96 -5.16
N PHE A 108 -14.14 12.35 -6.07
CA PHE A 108 -14.49 12.27 -7.48
C PHE A 108 -15.86 11.60 -7.68
N LEU A 109 -16.08 10.44 -7.08
CA LEU A 109 -17.38 9.73 -7.16
C LEU A 109 -18.53 10.56 -6.60
N ARG A 110 -18.29 11.33 -5.54
CA ARG A 110 -19.31 12.17 -4.94
C ARG A 110 -19.79 13.28 -5.88
N PHE A 111 -18.86 13.99 -6.50
CA PHE A 111 -19.20 15.16 -7.32
C PHE A 111 -19.50 14.80 -8.78
N PHE A 112 -18.83 13.79 -9.30
CA PHE A 112 -18.88 13.43 -10.72
C PHE A 112 -19.40 12.02 -10.99
N GLY A 113 -19.73 11.24 -9.94
CA GLY A 113 -20.07 9.82 -10.07
C GLY A 113 -21.26 9.57 -11.01
N ARG A 114 -22.31 10.40 -10.96
CA ARG A 114 -23.46 10.25 -11.87
C ARG A 114 -23.07 10.45 -13.33
N ALA A 115 -22.32 11.51 -13.64
CA ALA A 115 -21.82 11.77 -14.99
C ALA A 115 -20.86 10.67 -15.44
N TRP A 116 -19.98 10.22 -14.55
CA TRP A 116 -19.04 9.14 -14.82
C TRP A 116 -19.78 7.84 -15.20
N VAL A 117 -20.75 7.41 -14.38
CA VAL A 117 -21.52 6.19 -14.64
C VAL A 117 -22.35 6.32 -15.92
N SER A 118 -22.90 7.50 -16.24
CA SER A 118 -23.63 7.69 -17.49
C SER A 118 -22.74 7.58 -18.74
N LEU A 119 -21.45 7.90 -18.62
CA LEU A 119 -20.48 7.81 -19.72
C LEU A 119 -19.84 6.42 -19.86
N THR A 120 -19.56 5.76 -18.75
CA THR A 120 -18.74 4.52 -18.71
C THR A 120 -19.52 3.29 -18.31
N GLY A 121 -20.74 3.44 -17.80
CA GLY A 121 -21.57 2.36 -17.27
C GLY A 121 -21.02 1.75 -15.98
N GLU A 122 -21.54 0.59 -15.61
CA GLU A 122 -21.13 -0.18 -14.44
C GLU A 122 -19.63 -0.54 -14.43
N PRO A 123 -18.96 -0.87 -15.56
CA PRO A 123 -17.52 -1.14 -15.54
C PRO A 123 -16.69 0.05 -15.07
N GLY A 124 -17.05 1.26 -15.47
CA GLY A 124 -16.34 2.47 -15.01
C GLY A 124 -16.51 2.73 -13.50
N PHE A 125 -17.70 2.47 -12.97
CA PHE A 125 -17.93 2.51 -11.52
C PHE A 125 -17.10 1.46 -10.78
N ALA A 126 -17.07 0.21 -11.30
CA ALA A 126 -16.32 -0.88 -10.71
C ALA A 126 -14.81 -0.57 -10.62
N VAL A 127 -14.21 0.03 -11.65
CA VAL A 127 -12.79 0.45 -11.62
C VAL A 127 -12.54 1.44 -10.48
N LEU A 128 -13.38 2.47 -10.31
CA LEU A 128 -13.22 3.46 -9.24
C LEU A 128 -13.46 2.84 -7.86
N TRP A 129 -14.41 1.90 -7.77
CA TRP A 129 -14.65 1.14 -6.54
C TRP A 129 -13.45 0.28 -6.15
N HIS A 130 -12.82 -0.41 -7.11
CA HIS A 130 -11.57 -1.12 -6.90
C HIS A 130 -10.43 -0.17 -6.51
N MET A 131 -10.38 1.05 -7.11
CA MET A 131 -9.39 2.06 -6.74
C MET A 131 -9.46 2.40 -5.24
N ILE A 132 -10.65 2.61 -4.70
CA ILE A 132 -10.84 2.88 -3.28
C ILE A 132 -10.43 1.66 -2.44
N ARG A 133 -10.98 0.49 -2.74
CA ARG A 133 -10.80 -0.71 -1.92
C ARG A 133 -9.35 -1.19 -1.88
N ILE A 134 -8.67 -1.20 -3.04
CA ILE A 134 -7.29 -1.68 -3.14
C ILE A 134 -6.34 -0.70 -2.45
N ASN A 135 -6.52 0.60 -2.63
CA ASN A 135 -5.68 1.60 -1.94
C ASN A 135 -5.88 1.57 -0.42
N LEU A 136 -7.11 1.46 0.08
CA LEU A 136 -7.36 1.30 1.51
C LEU A 136 -6.83 -0.04 2.04
N GLY A 137 -6.97 -1.11 1.27
CA GLY A 137 -6.42 -2.42 1.61
C GLY A 137 -4.90 -2.40 1.70
N LEU A 138 -4.22 -1.79 0.73
CA LEU A 138 -2.76 -1.68 0.74
C LEU A 138 -2.27 -0.79 1.89
N ALA A 139 -2.97 0.31 2.17
CA ALA A 139 -2.67 1.16 3.33
C ALA A 139 -2.84 0.40 4.66
N ALA A 140 -3.96 -0.32 4.82
CA ALA A 140 -4.22 -1.10 6.03
C ALA A 140 -3.19 -2.20 6.23
N PHE A 141 -2.84 -2.91 5.16
CA PHE A 141 -1.86 -4.00 5.18
C PHE A 141 -0.48 -3.48 5.58
N ASN A 142 -0.02 -2.38 4.97
CA ASN A 142 1.27 -1.80 5.28
C ASN A 142 1.35 -1.10 6.65
N LEU A 143 0.23 -0.79 7.29
CA LEU A 143 0.21 -0.33 8.68
C LEU A 143 0.40 -1.44 9.70
N ILE A 144 0.30 -2.72 9.32
CA ILE A 144 0.53 -3.84 10.23
C ILE A 144 2.00 -3.83 10.69
N PRO A 145 2.26 -3.93 12.02
CA PRO A 145 3.61 -3.78 12.56
C PRO A 145 4.44 -5.09 12.48
N ILE A 146 4.41 -5.75 11.34
CA ILE A 146 5.11 -7.02 11.08
C ILE A 146 6.04 -6.86 9.87
N PRO A 147 7.36 -7.16 9.99
CA PRO A 147 8.25 -7.15 8.85
C PRO A 147 7.79 -8.12 7.73
N PRO A 148 7.95 -7.74 6.46
CA PRO A 148 8.66 -6.59 5.93
C PRO A 148 7.80 -5.34 5.69
N LEU A 149 6.60 -5.24 6.29
CA LEU A 149 5.63 -4.16 6.07
C LEU A 149 6.10 -2.83 6.68
N ASP A 150 5.62 -1.71 6.13
CA ASP A 150 6.04 -0.35 6.53
C ASP A 150 5.79 -0.03 7.99
N GLY A 151 4.68 -0.52 8.56
CA GLY A 151 4.34 -0.36 9.97
C GLY A 151 5.42 -0.92 10.90
N SER A 152 6.13 -1.96 10.47
CA SER A 152 7.24 -2.53 11.22
C SER A 152 8.43 -1.57 11.34
N ARG A 153 8.74 -0.82 10.28
CA ARG A 153 9.82 0.18 10.27
C ARG A 153 9.50 1.37 11.18
N VAL A 154 8.21 1.70 11.32
CA VAL A 154 7.75 2.70 12.30
C VAL A 154 8.06 2.22 13.72
N ILE A 155 7.76 0.95 14.04
CA ILE A 155 8.11 0.36 15.34
C ILE A 155 9.63 0.39 15.56
N GLU A 156 10.43 -0.02 14.56
CA GLU A 156 11.89 0.00 14.62
C GLU A 156 12.44 1.36 15.03
N ALA A 157 11.88 2.46 14.50
CA ALA A 157 12.34 3.82 14.81
C ALA A 157 12.23 4.19 16.29
N PHE A 158 11.31 3.58 17.03
CA PHE A 158 11.09 3.83 18.47
C PHE A 158 11.75 2.79 19.37
N LEU A 159 12.28 1.68 18.82
CA LEU A 159 12.90 0.64 19.62
C LEU A 159 14.20 1.13 20.28
N PRO A 160 14.40 0.82 21.57
CA PRO A 160 15.69 0.98 22.22
C PRO A 160 16.77 0.10 21.56
N TYR A 161 18.00 0.59 21.49
CA TYR A 161 19.13 -0.08 20.83
C TYR A 161 19.34 -1.55 21.27
N LYS A 162 19.06 -1.86 22.54
CA LYS A 162 19.18 -3.22 23.08
C LYS A 162 18.27 -4.27 22.41
N TYR A 163 17.14 -3.81 21.82
CA TYR A 163 16.17 -4.70 21.16
C TYR A 163 16.36 -4.78 19.65
N LEU A 164 17.17 -3.89 19.06
CA LEU A 164 17.39 -3.87 17.60
C LEU A 164 18.02 -5.17 17.08
N TYR A 165 18.83 -5.85 17.89
CA TYR A 165 19.40 -7.14 17.51
C TYR A 165 18.32 -8.21 17.30
N HIS A 166 17.37 -8.34 18.20
CA HIS A 166 16.25 -9.27 18.08
C HIS A 166 15.30 -8.87 16.95
N TYR A 167 15.14 -7.56 16.73
CA TYR A 167 14.31 -7.05 15.65
C TYR A 167 14.89 -7.38 14.27
N ARG A 168 16.21 -7.31 14.09
CA ARG A 168 16.89 -7.74 12.85
C ARG A 168 16.68 -9.21 12.54
N TRP A 169 16.64 -10.05 13.56
CA TRP A 169 16.28 -11.47 13.37
C TRP A 169 14.84 -11.59 12.85
N LEU A 170 13.91 -10.83 13.41
CA LEU A 170 12.54 -10.81 12.93
C LEU A 170 12.43 -10.29 11.48
N GLU A 171 13.21 -9.28 11.08
CA GLU A 171 13.30 -8.82 9.68
C GLU A 171 13.79 -9.93 8.74
N GLN A 172 14.81 -10.67 9.14
CA GLN A 172 15.38 -11.74 8.32
C GLN A 172 14.36 -12.83 7.96
N TYR A 173 13.45 -13.16 8.88
CA TYR A 173 12.41 -14.17 8.68
C TYR A 173 11.04 -13.55 8.39
N GLY A 174 10.95 -12.22 8.31
CA GLY A 174 9.70 -11.47 8.22
C GLY A 174 8.82 -11.89 7.06
N MET A 175 9.38 -12.07 5.86
CA MET A 175 8.62 -12.55 4.69
C MET A 175 8.02 -13.94 4.93
N PHE A 176 8.78 -14.86 5.52
CA PHE A 176 8.27 -16.21 5.82
C PHE A 176 7.16 -16.16 6.87
N ILE A 177 7.37 -15.37 7.94
CA ILE A 177 6.37 -15.18 9.00
C ILE A 177 5.09 -14.57 8.40
N LEU A 178 5.22 -13.56 7.55
CA LEU A 178 4.10 -12.91 6.88
C LEU A 178 3.31 -13.91 6.01
N LEU A 179 4.00 -14.75 5.23
CA LEU A 179 3.36 -15.79 4.42
C LEU A 179 2.57 -16.79 5.27
N VAL A 180 3.12 -17.23 6.40
CA VAL A 180 2.43 -18.14 7.33
C VAL A 180 1.20 -17.46 7.93
N LEU A 181 1.30 -16.19 8.34
CA LEU A 181 0.19 -15.41 8.90
C LEU A 181 -0.94 -15.19 7.87
N VAL A 182 -0.57 -14.94 6.62
CA VAL A 182 -1.54 -14.80 5.51
C VAL A 182 -2.20 -16.15 5.22
N ALA A 183 -1.42 -17.23 5.07
CA ALA A 183 -1.94 -18.55 4.76
C ALA A 183 -2.85 -19.12 5.87
N SER A 184 -2.53 -18.83 7.14
CA SER A 184 -3.36 -19.24 8.30
C SER A 184 -4.59 -18.36 8.53
N GLY A 185 -4.68 -17.20 7.86
CA GLY A 185 -5.73 -16.22 8.11
C GLY A 185 -5.57 -15.40 9.39
N ILE A 186 -4.53 -15.64 10.18
CA ILE A 186 -4.26 -14.89 11.43
C ILE A 186 -4.03 -13.40 11.13
N ILE A 187 -3.50 -13.07 9.96
CA ILE A 187 -3.27 -11.69 9.54
C ILE A 187 -4.55 -10.84 9.62
N ASN A 188 -5.73 -11.44 9.41
CA ASN A 188 -7.01 -10.74 9.43
C ASN A 188 -7.34 -10.13 10.81
N LEU A 189 -6.79 -10.68 11.90
CA LEU A 189 -6.95 -10.09 13.25
C LEU A 189 -6.36 -8.67 13.33
N PHE A 190 -5.33 -8.38 12.53
CA PHE A 190 -4.69 -7.07 12.45
C PHE A 190 -5.27 -6.25 11.29
N PHE A 191 -5.47 -6.90 10.15
CA PHE A 191 -5.93 -6.24 8.93
C PHE A 191 -7.34 -5.67 9.06
N ASP A 192 -8.31 -6.48 9.50
CA ASP A 192 -9.72 -6.10 9.50
C ASP A 192 -10.03 -4.87 10.37
N PRO A 193 -9.51 -4.73 11.61
CA PRO A 193 -9.78 -3.53 12.40
C PRO A 193 -9.16 -2.27 11.77
N ILE A 194 -7.94 -2.36 11.21
CA ILE A 194 -7.28 -1.23 10.54
C ILE A 194 -8.06 -0.86 9.28
N PHE A 195 -8.37 -1.82 8.42
CA PHE A 195 -9.14 -1.60 7.20
C PHE A 195 -10.49 -0.98 7.49
N ASN A 196 -11.24 -1.52 8.45
CA ASN A 196 -12.56 -1.00 8.82
C ASN A 196 -12.49 0.43 9.39
N ALA A 197 -11.44 0.76 10.14
CA ALA A 197 -11.23 2.12 10.62
C ALA A 197 -10.94 3.08 9.45
N LEU A 198 -10.03 2.74 8.56
CA LEU A 198 -9.72 3.54 7.37
C LEU A 198 -10.93 3.67 6.43
N TRP A 199 -11.67 2.58 6.24
CA TRP A 199 -12.92 2.57 5.46
C TRP A 199 -13.94 3.54 6.02
N ARG A 200 -14.22 3.47 7.33
CA ARG A 200 -15.17 4.38 7.98
C ARG A 200 -14.74 5.84 7.85
N LEU A 201 -13.47 6.14 8.10
CA LEU A 201 -12.93 7.50 7.98
C LEU A 201 -13.07 8.05 6.56
N THR A 202 -12.77 7.23 5.56
CA THR A 202 -12.83 7.64 4.15
C THR A 202 -14.27 7.76 3.66
N MET A 203 -15.15 6.80 4.03
CA MET A 203 -16.57 6.80 3.60
C MET A 203 -17.44 7.79 4.38
N TRP A 204 -17.05 8.17 5.61
CA TRP A 204 -17.77 9.22 6.35
C TRP A 204 -17.94 10.49 5.53
N GLN A 205 -16.94 10.84 4.72
CA GLN A 205 -16.97 12.00 3.83
C GLN A 205 -18.03 11.87 2.72
N LEU A 206 -18.41 10.65 2.30
CA LEU A 206 -19.52 10.43 1.38
C LEU A 206 -20.89 10.63 2.06
N LEU A 207 -20.99 10.30 3.34
CA LEU A 207 -22.26 10.25 4.08
C LEU A 207 -22.60 11.59 4.76
N SER A 208 -21.61 12.31 5.26
CA SER A 208 -21.79 13.49 6.14
C SER A 208 -22.19 14.79 5.47
N ILE A 209 -22.20 14.86 4.14
CA ILE A 209 -22.54 16.09 3.39
C ILE A 209 -23.88 15.93 2.63
N GLY A 210 -24.66 14.92 2.92
CA GLY A 210 -25.98 14.64 2.33
C GLY A 210 -27.15 14.80 3.28
N SER A 211 -26.88 15.28 4.51
CA SER A 211 -27.91 15.61 5.50
C SER A 211 -28.10 17.13 5.60
#